data_b424bf6354b308cea418a87c7b6b55c0
#
_entry.id   b424bf6354b308cea418a87c7b6b55c0
#
_cell.length_a   1.000
_cell.length_b   1.000
_cell.length_c   1.000
_cell.angle_alpha   90.00
_cell.angle_beta   90.00
_cell.angle_gamma   90.00
#
_symmetry.space_group_name_H-M   'P 1'
#
loop_
_entity.id
_entity.type
_entity.pdbx_description
1 polymer ?
#
loop_
_entity_poly.entity_id
_entity_poly.type
_entity_poly.pdbx_seq_one_letter_code
_entity_poly.pdbx_strand_id
1 'polypeptide(L)'
;MTLRLKSALATLFVLLFSLGTAPALQADTRDFPTDLIGLNFSGAGFAPQVLPGKPGTNYFFPEASHYRRWSAKGIRVIRFPIIWERLQPQLGKDLDPTYVKLIDQTLDNAKRYRMNVVLDLHNYMRYRGQIIGSQAVSYQAYADVLRRIAQRWHGHPALVAYDIMNEPHDAVEQWPIAAQHGIDAVRSVDRARPILVEGNGWSSSYLWPRYNAKLLELKDPADNLIFSAHVYFDNDGGGKYLKKDLTAFDPDVGIRRLEPFITWLKQHGKRGHIGEFGVPDNDPRWLAAMDRLLARLRKECIPAMYWAAGPNWGDYPLAIEPVNGKPRPQWAVLQKYVKPSDCETLGPR
;
A
#
# COMPACT_ATOMS: atom_id res chain seq x y z
N MET A 1 87.47 31.16 23.41
CA MET A 1 86.96 30.72 22.07
C MET A 1 85.82 29.79 22.33
N THR A 2 84.61 30.31 22.40
CA THR A 2 83.40 29.64 22.86
C THR A 2 82.46 29.42 21.64
N LEU A 3 82.25 28.14 21.25
CA LEU A 3 81.33 27.75 20.22
C LEU A 3 79.93 27.68 20.83
N ARG A 4 78.96 28.41 20.25
CA ARG A 4 77.53 28.31 20.56
C ARG A 4 76.85 27.32 19.59
N LEU A 5 76.31 26.23 20.14
CA LEU A 5 75.42 25.34 19.43
C LEU A 5 74.01 25.96 19.35
N LYS A 6 73.45 26.12 18.16
CA LYS A 6 72.06 26.51 17.96
C LYS A 6 71.21 25.23 17.80
N SER A 7 70.30 25.00 18.73
CA SER A 7 69.29 23.96 18.65
C SER A 7 68.14 24.45 17.77
N ALA A 8 67.83 23.72 16.68
CA ALA A 8 66.60 23.92 15.87
C ALA A 8 65.54 22.99 16.40
N LEU A 9 64.45 23.54 16.97
CA LEU A 9 63.21 22.82 17.27
C LEU A 9 62.38 22.68 15.97
N ALA A 10 62.21 21.48 15.50
CA ALA A 10 61.25 21.17 14.44
C ALA A 10 59.85 20.89 15.05
N THR A 11 58.93 21.80 14.84
CA THR A 11 57.53 21.64 15.26
C THR A 11 56.78 20.78 14.22
N LEU A 12 56.42 19.56 14.61
CA LEU A 12 55.63 18.64 13.82
C LEU A 12 54.16 19.02 13.93
N PHE A 13 53.54 19.58 12.88
CA PHE A 13 52.11 19.80 12.77
C PHE A 13 51.43 18.49 12.38
N VAL A 14 50.74 17.85 13.30
CA VAL A 14 49.82 16.72 13.02
C VAL A 14 48.49 17.29 12.61
N LEU A 15 48.19 17.25 11.29
CA LEU A 15 46.84 17.50 10.75
C LEU A 15 45.96 16.32 11.06
N LEU A 16 45.09 16.43 12.05
CA LEU A 16 44.00 15.53 12.31
C LEU A 16 42.89 15.78 11.25
N PHE A 17 42.84 14.96 10.21
CA PHE A 17 41.67 14.87 9.34
C PHE A 17 40.53 14.20 10.11
N SER A 18 39.59 14.98 10.62
CA SER A 18 38.31 14.48 11.06
C SER A 18 37.49 14.02 9.82
N LEU A 19 37.41 12.70 9.61
CA LEU A 19 36.43 12.09 8.71
C LEU A 19 35.06 12.37 9.29
N GLY A 20 34.47 13.50 8.90
CA GLY A 20 33.07 13.77 9.11
C GLY A 20 32.26 12.74 8.34
N THR A 21 31.69 11.77 9.05
CA THR A 21 30.62 10.94 8.47
C THR A 21 29.48 11.87 8.13
N ALA A 22 29.28 12.12 6.82
CA ALA A 22 28.07 12.81 6.35
C ALA A 22 26.86 12.05 6.91
N PRO A 23 25.89 12.74 7.55
CA PRO A 23 24.67 12.10 7.97
C PRO A 23 24.05 11.48 6.72
N ALA A 24 23.80 10.17 6.76
CA ALA A 24 22.97 9.54 5.74
C ALA A 24 21.67 10.35 5.67
N LEU A 25 21.33 10.89 4.50
CA LEU A 25 20.04 11.51 4.28
C LEU A 25 18.99 10.46 4.65
N GLN A 26 18.40 10.62 5.82
CA GLN A 26 17.25 9.85 6.24
C GLN A 26 16.13 10.32 5.30
N ALA A 27 15.66 9.42 4.41
CA ALA A 27 14.54 9.73 3.54
C ALA A 27 13.41 10.31 4.41
N ASP A 28 12.82 11.42 3.97
CA ASP A 28 11.74 12.05 4.72
C ASP A 28 10.56 11.05 4.74
N THR A 29 10.32 10.47 5.91
CA THR A 29 9.27 9.46 6.10
C THR A 29 7.86 10.03 5.93
N ARG A 30 7.74 11.34 5.66
CA ARG A 30 6.47 12.03 5.41
C ARG A 30 5.95 11.89 4.00
N ASP A 31 6.81 11.53 3.04
CA ASP A 31 6.41 11.50 1.64
C ASP A 31 5.99 10.09 1.20
N PHE A 32 4.83 10.01 0.55
CA PHE A 32 4.41 8.81 -0.16
C PHE A 32 5.02 8.83 -1.57
N PRO A 33 5.48 7.66 -2.09
CA PRO A 33 6.03 7.58 -3.44
C PRO A 33 5.06 8.09 -4.51
N THR A 34 5.58 8.86 -5.46
CA THR A 34 4.79 9.39 -6.60
C THR A 34 4.82 8.49 -7.84
N ASP A 35 5.40 7.28 -7.71
CA ASP A 35 5.33 6.26 -8.75
C ASP A 35 3.87 5.96 -9.07
N LEU A 36 3.46 6.17 -10.34
CA LEU A 36 2.06 6.03 -10.71
C LEU A 36 1.56 4.60 -10.55
N ILE A 37 2.38 3.59 -10.85
CA ILE A 37 2.00 2.19 -10.82
C ILE A 37 2.77 1.43 -9.76
N GLY A 38 2.04 0.86 -8.82
CA GLY A 38 2.46 -0.19 -7.92
C GLY A 38 1.67 -1.48 -8.14
N LEU A 39 1.97 -2.50 -7.35
CA LEU A 39 1.31 -3.80 -7.42
C LEU A 39 0.83 -4.24 -6.04
N ASN A 40 -0.36 -4.83 -5.98
CA ASN A 40 -0.77 -5.62 -4.82
C ASN A 40 -0.02 -6.96 -4.86
N PHE A 41 0.90 -7.17 -3.93
CA PHE A 41 1.57 -8.46 -3.73
C PHE A 41 0.74 -9.31 -2.78
N SER A 42 -0.27 -9.96 -3.32
CA SER A 42 -1.22 -10.74 -2.54
C SER A 42 -0.82 -12.23 -2.48
N GLY A 43 -1.27 -12.88 -1.44
CA GLY A 43 -0.96 -14.29 -1.15
C GLY A 43 -0.98 -14.59 0.35
N ALA A 44 -0.50 -13.66 1.17
CA ALA A 44 -0.51 -13.80 2.63
C ALA A 44 -1.93 -13.87 3.23
N GLY A 45 -2.92 -13.33 2.50
CA GLY A 45 -4.34 -13.34 2.86
C GLY A 45 -5.15 -14.53 2.30
N PHE A 46 -4.57 -15.43 1.50
CA PHE A 46 -5.33 -16.53 0.88
C PHE A 46 -5.96 -17.46 1.93
N ALA A 47 -7.08 -18.11 1.55
CA ALA A 47 -7.89 -18.98 2.42
C ALA A 47 -8.15 -18.36 3.81
N PRO A 48 -8.77 -17.17 3.89
CA PRO A 48 -8.98 -16.46 5.15
C PRO A 48 -9.87 -17.22 6.14
N GLN A 49 -10.67 -18.16 5.64
CA GLN A 49 -11.53 -19.04 6.46
C GLN A 49 -10.76 -20.15 7.17
N VAL A 50 -9.51 -20.44 6.76
CA VAL A 50 -8.64 -21.46 7.38
C VAL A 50 -7.69 -20.77 8.35
N LEU A 51 -8.03 -20.75 9.63
CA LEU A 51 -7.29 -20.05 10.67
C LEU A 51 -6.73 -21.03 11.73
N PRO A 52 -5.47 -20.86 12.12
CA PRO A 52 -4.48 -19.89 11.63
C PRO A 52 -3.99 -20.16 10.22
N GLY A 53 -4.26 -21.36 9.69
CA GLY A 53 -3.73 -21.83 8.42
C GLY A 53 -2.23 -22.19 8.50
N LYS A 54 -1.68 -22.72 7.39
CA LYS A 54 -0.29 -23.13 7.27
C LYS A 54 0.38 -22.39 6.12
N PRO A 55 1.53 -21.71 6.34
CA PRO A 55 2.29 -21.07 5.26
C PRO A 55 2.74 -22.13 4.23
N GLY A 56 2.71 -21.76 2.95
CA GLY A 56 3.02 -22.64 1.83
C GLY A 56 1.92 -23.65 1.48
N THR A 57 0.79 -23.64 2.21
CA THR A 57 -0.36 -24.52 1.96
C THR A 57 -1.66 -23.72 1.83
N ASN A 58 -1.99 -22.92 2.85
CA ASN A 58 -3.23 -22.14 2.87
C ASN A 58 -2.98 -20.68 2.47
N TYR A 59 -1.79 -20.17 2.72
CA TYR A 59 -1.38 -18.83 2.34
C TYR A 59 0.10 -18.82 1.96
N PHE A 60 0.50 -17.82 1.17
CA PHE A 60 1.79 -17.79 0.54
C PHE A 60 2.41 -16.41 0.63
N PHE A 61 3.69 -16.34 0.92
CA PHE A 61 4.46 -15.10 0.89
C PHE A 61 5.32 -15.05 -0.37
N PRO A 62 5.50 -13.86 -0.99
CA PRO A 62 6.31 -13.73 -2.19
C PRO A 62 7.77 -14.07 -1.91
N GLU A 63 8.37 -14.89 -2.77
CA GLU A 63 9.80 -15.16 -2.74
C GLU A 63 10.61 -14.00 -3.34
N ALA A 64 11.92 -13.98 -3.07
CA ALA A 64 12.86 -13.00 -3.62
C ALA A 64 12.79 -12.85 -5.16
N SER A 65 12.41 -13.92 -5.85
CA SER A 65 12.22 -13.95 -7.31
C SER A 65 11.13 -13.00 -7.81
N HIS A 66 10.03 -12.84 -7.05
CA HIS A 66 8.94 -11.91 -7.36
C HIS A 66 9.42 -10.45 -7.28
N TYR A 67 10.10 -10.08 -6.19
CA TYR A 67 10.65 -8.75 -6.00
C TYR A 67 11.68 -8.41 -7.09
N ARG A 68 12.61 -9.34 -7.38
CA ARG A 68 13.61 -9.16 -8.44
C ARG A 68 12.96 -8.93 -9.80
N ARG A 69 11.95 -9.73 -10.15
CA ARG A 69 11.23 -9.63 -11.43
C ARG A 69 10.58 -8.27 -11.60
N TRP A 70 9.80 -7.84 -10.62
CA TRP A 70 9.03 -6.62 -10.73
C TRP A 70 9.88 -5.36 -10.55
N SER A 71 10.88 -5.39 -9.69
CA SER A 71 11.86 -4.32 -9.56
C SER A 71 12.66 -4.11 -10.87
N ALA A 72 13.07 -5.21 -11.55
CA ALA A 72 13.74 -5.13 -12.85
C ALA A 72 12.84 -4.52 -13.95
N LYS A 73 11.52 -4.60 -13.79
CA LYS A 73 10.52 -3.97 -14.68
C LYS A 73 10.18 -2.52 -14.30
N GLY A 74 10.82 -1.98 -13.26
CA GLY A 74 10.64 -0.60 -12.83
C GLY A 74 9.59 -0.39 -11.73
N ILE A 75 8.93 -1.43 -11.24
CA ILE A 75 8.01 -1.32 -10.09
C ILE A 75 8.79 -0.97 -8.84
N ARG A 76 8.32 0.04 -8.10
CA ARG A 76 8.98 0.57 -6.88
C ARG A 76 8.09 0.54 -5.66
N VAL A 77 6.79 0.34 -5.81
CA VAL A 77 5.83 0.31 -4.70
C VAL A 77 5.00 -0.97 -4.76
N ILE A 78 4.84 -1.62 -3.62
CA ILE A 78 3.89 -2.73 -3.45
C ILE A 78 2.95 -2.42 -2.30
N ARG A 79 1.67 -2.74 -2.45
CA ARG A 79 0.70 -2.87 -1.38
C ARG A 79 0.68 -4.34 -0.97
N PHE A 80 0.85 -4.59 0.33
CA PHE A 80 1.01 -5.94 0.86
C PHE A 80 -0.10 -6.29 1.83
N PRO A 81 -1.14 -7.02 1.38
CA PRO A 81 -2.26 -7.45 2.19
C PRO A 81 -1.86 -8.48 3.25
N ILE A 82 -2.18 -8.20 4.51
CA ILE A 82 -2.06 -9.12 5.64
C ILE A 82 -3.40 -9.31 6.33
N ILE A 83 -3.59 -10.43 7.02
CA ILE A 83 -4.83 -10.74 7.75
C ILE A 83 -4.62 -10.62 9.25
N TRP A 84 -5.50 -9.86 9.92
CA TRP A 84 -5.45 -9.64 11.35
C TRP A 84 -5.48 -10.94 12.16
N GLU A 85 -6.37 -11.87 11.80
CA GLU A 85 -6.54 -13.15 12.50
C GLU A 85 -5.29 -14.04 12.49
N ARG A 86 -4.43 -13.89 11.47
CA ARG A 86 -3.14 -14.58 11.42
C ARG A 86 -2.05 -13.81 12.14
N LEU A 87 -2.08 -12.49 12.04
CA LEU A 87 -1.12 -11.63 12.70
C LEU A 87 -1.33 -11.61 14.22
N GLN A 88 -2.58 -11.54 14.67
CA GLN A 88 -2.95 -11.52 16.09
C GLN A 88 -4.11 -12.51 16.34
N PRO A 89 -3.81 -13.80 16.54
CA PRO A 89 -4.84 -14.85 16.68
C PRO A 89 -5.81 -14.66 17.85
N GLN A 90 -5.40 -13.92 18.87
CA GLN A 90 -6.20 -13.55 20.02
C GLN A 90 -6.12 -12.05 20.25
N LEU A 91 -7.27 -11.38 20.30
CA LEU A 91 -7.35 -9.93 20.51
C LEU A 91 -6.60 -9.49 21.77
N GLY A 92 -5.80 -8.43 21.66
CA GLY A 92 -5.01 -7.87 22.75
C GLY A 92 -3.80 -8.71 23.20
N LYS A 93 -3.54 -9.86 22.58
CA LYS A 93 -2.34 -10.69 22.82
C LYS A 93 -1.23 -10.38 21.83
N ASP A 94 -0.09 -11.03 22.03
CA ASP A 94 1.09 -10.85 21.17
C ASP A 94 0.82 -11.29 19.74
N LEU A 95 1.58 -10.70 18.82
CA LEU A 95 1.55 -11.06 17.42
C LEU A 95 2.13 -12.47 17.21
N ASP A 96 1.57 -13.21 16.27
CA ASP A 96 2.08 -14.54 15.92
C ASP A 96 3.51 -14.47 15.38
N PRO A 97 4.49 -15.14 16.01
CA PRO A 97 5.90 -15.02 15.64
C PRO A 97 6.21 -15.56 14.26
N THR A 98 5.45 -16.55 13.78
CA THR A 98 5.63 -17.12 12.43
C THR A 98 5.19 -16.16 11.36
N TYR A 99 4.00 -15.57 11.53
CA TYR A 99 3.46 -14.61 10.58
C TYR A 99 4.27 -13.29 10.59
N VAL A 100 4.70 -12.83 11.76
CA VAL A 100 5.62 -11.69 11.92
C VAL A 100 6.93 -11.91 11.16
N LYS A 101 7.58 -13.06 11.33
CA LYS A 101 8.82 -13.40 10.62
C LYS A 101 8.66 -13.35 9.10
N LEU A 102 7.52 -13.78 8.58
CA LEU A 102 7.23 -13.75 7.14
C LEU A 102 7.01 -12.32 6.63
N ILE A 103 6.41 -11.45 7.44
CA ILE A 103 6.30 -10.01 7.12
C ILE A 103 7.68 -9.34 7.18
N ASP A 104 8.52 -9.66 8.18
CA ASP A 104 9.91 -9.18 8.26
C ASP A 104 10.67 -9.53 6.97
N GLN A 105 10.58 -10.78 6.50
CA GLN A 105 11.20 -11.23 5.25
C GLN A 105 10.66 -10.49 4.02
N THR A 106 9.36 -10.15 4.01
CA THR A 106 8.73 -9.35 2.95
C THR A 106 9.34 -7.96 2.87
N LEU A 107 9.46 -7.28 4.00
CA LEU A 107 10.06 -5.95 4.10
C LEU A 107 11.56 -5.98 3.74
N ASP A 108 12.30 -6.97 4.21
CA ASP A 108 13.72 -7.16 3.87
C ASP A 108 13.94 -7.41 2.38
N ASN A 109 13.09 -8.24 1.75
CA ASN A 109 13.13 -8.46 0.32
C ASN A 109 12.80 -7.16 -0.44
N ALA A 110 11.78 -6.44 -0.04
CA ALA A 110 11.44 -5.15 -0.65
C ALA A 110 12.63 -4.18 -0.58
N LYS A 111 13.24 -4.00 0.61
CA LYS A 111 14.45 -3.20 0.80
C LYS A 111 15.58 -3.65 -0.15
N ARG A 112 15.86 -4.96 -0.19
CA ARG A 112 16.93 -5.54 -1.02
C ARG A 112 16.76 -5.20 -2.50
N TYR A 113 15.52 -5.17 -2.98
CA TYR A 113 15.19 -4.86 -4.37
C TYR A 113 14.75 -3.42 -4.58
N ARG A 114 14.98 -2.51 -3.62
CA ARG A 114 14.66 -1.07 -3.70
C ARG A 114 13.19 -0.82 -4.02
N MET A 115 12.32 -1.56 -3.33
CA MET A 115 10.87 -1.39 -3.39
C MET A 115 10.34 -0.90 -2.04
N ASN A 116 9.31 -0.10 -2.09
CA ASN A 116 8.57 0.43 -0.96
C ASN A 116 7.34 -0.43 -0.68
N VAL A 117 6.94 -0.53 0.59
CA VAL A 117 5.79 -1.34 1.02
C VAL A 117 4.75 -0.46 1.69
N VAL A 118 3.53 -0.52 1.19
CA VAL A 118 2.32 -0.13 1.90
C VAL A 118 1.79 -1.38 2.59
N LEU A 119 1.82 -1.41 3.92
CA LEU A 119 1.33 -2.56 4.68
C LEU A 119 -0.16 -2.40 4.92
N ASP A 120 -0.96 -3.32 4.38
CA ASP A 120 -2.41 -3.27 4.35
C ASP A 120 -3.03 -4.29 5.31
N LEU A 121 -3.84 -3.81 6.26
CA LEU A 121 -4.68 -4.66 7.10
C LEU A 121 -5.96 -5.04 6.34
N HIS A 122 -5.93 -6.20 5.69
CA HIS A 122 -6.91 -6.65 4.69
C HIS A 122 -8.14 -7.33 5.30
N ASN A 123 -8.89 -6.61 6.14
CA ASN A 123 -9.89 -7.23 7.03
C ASN A 123 -11.32 -6.72 6.91
N TYR A 124 -11.66 -5.88 5.92
CA TYR A 124 -13.05 -5.53 5.60
C TYR A 124 -13.87 -5.00 6.80
N MET A 125 -13.21 -4.29 7.73
CA MET A 125 -13.83 -3.80 8.97
C MET A 125 -14.28 -4.93 9.94
N ARG A 126 -13.65 -6.12 9.84
CA ARG A 126 -14.03 -7.31 10.62
C ARG A 126 -12.84 -8.04 11.22
N TYR A 127 -13.09 -8.76 12.30
CA TYR A 127 -12.21 -9.79 12.85
C TYR A 127 -13.04 -11.04 13.11
N ARG A 128 -12.69 -12.19 12.53
CA ARG A 128 -13.46 -13.45 12.58
C ARG A 128 -14.94 -13.24 12.22
N GLY A 129 -15.21 -12.42 11.19
CA GLY A 129 -16.55 -12.09 10.74
C GLY A 129 -17.32 -11.10 11.62
N GLN A 130 -16.80 -10.73 12.80
CA GLN A 130 -17.43 -9.76 13.70
C GLN A 130 -16.97 -8.33 13.39
N ILE A 131 -17.91 -7.42 13.26
CA ILE A 131 -17.64 -6.03 12.90
C ILE A 131 -16.87 -5.31 14.03
N ILE A 132 -15.90 -4.48 13.67
CA ILE A 132 -15.18 -3.63 14.63
C ILE A 132 -16.14 -2.56 15.18
N GLY A 133 -16.14 -2.38 16.50
CA GLY A 133 -17.10 -1.55 17.22
C GLY A 133 -18.28 -2.36 17.80
N SER A 134 -18.30 -3.69 17.60
CA SER A 134 -19.24 -4.58 18.28
C SER A 134 -18.76 -4.97 19.68
N GLN A 135 -19.63 -5.64 20.44
CA GLN A 135 -19.26 -6.20 21.75
C GLN A 135 -18.11 -7.24 21.64
N ALA A 136 -18.05 -7.98 20.52
CA ALA A 136 -17.02 -9.00 20.29
C ALA A 136 -15.67 -8.42 19.87
N VAL A 137 -15.67 -7.28 19.14
CA VAL A 137 -14.46 -6.65 18.59
C VAL A 137 -14.51 -5.15 18.85
N SER A 138 -13.90 -4.70 19.94
CA SER A 138 -13.90 -3.29 20.32
C SER A 138 -12.98 -2.45 19.42
N TYR A 139 -13.21 -1.13 19.36
CA TYR A 139 -12.29 -0.18 18.74
C TYR A 139 -10.89 -0.22 19.37
N GLN A 140 -10.79 -0.49 20.67
CA GLN A 140 -9.52 -0.62 21.38
C GLN A 140 -8.73 -1.85 20.94
N ALA A 141 -9.40 -2.97 20.63
CA ALA A 141 -8.74 -4.15 20.07
C ALA A 141 -8.15 -3.88 18.67
N TYR A 142 -8.88 -3.12 17.85
CA TYR A 142 -8.39 -2.67 16.55
C TYR A 142 -7.22 -1.68 16.69
N ALA A 143 -7.32 -0.72 17.59
CA ALA A 143 -6.22 0.18 17.90
C ALA A 143 -4.97 -0.56 18.40
N ASP A 144 -5.15 -1.63 19.21
CA ASP A 144 -4.03 -2.42 19.73
C ASP A 144 -3.23 -3.09 18.62
N VAL A 145 -3.89 -3.75 17.65
CA VAL A 145 -3.16 -4.39 16.53
C VAL A 145 -2.41 -3.37 15.68
N LEU A 146 -3.01 -2.21 15.38
CA LEU A 146 -2.34 -1.17 14.59
C LEU A 146 -1.16 -0.53 15.34
N ARG A 147 -1.30 -0.31 16.64
CA ARG A 147 -0.18 0.14 17.48
C ARG A 147 0.96 -0.89 17.47
N ARG A 148 0.67 -2.19 17.59
CA ARG A 148 1.69 -3.26 17.52
C ARG A 148 2.34 -3.35 16.15
N ILE A 149 1.59 -3.19 15.06
CA ILE A 149 2.10 -3.09 13.69
C ILE A 149 3.10 -1.93 13.59
N ALA A 150 2.71 -0.75 14.04
CA ALA A 150 3.58 0.41 14.04
C ALA A 150 4.82 0.19 14.92
N GLN A 151 4.68 -0.30 16.15
CA GLN A 151 5.80 -0.61 17.04
C GLN A 151 6.81 -1.56 16.42
N ARG A 152 6.34 -2.56 15.69
CA ARG A 152 7.21 -3.57 15.08
C ARG A 152 7.97 -3.01 13.88
N TRP A 153 7.31 -2.25 13.00
CA TRP A 153 7.86 -1.98 11.67
C TRP A 153 8.12 -0.50 11.34
N HIS A 154 7.76 0.47 12.20
CA HIS A 154 8.00 1.91 11.90
C HIS A 154 9.46 2.24 11.58
N GLY A 155 10.44 1.51 12.14
CA GLY A 155 11.86 1.71 11.84
C GLY A 155 12.34 1.04 10.54
N HIS A 156 11.50 0.25 9.86
CA HIS A 156 11.93 -0.45 8.66
C HIS A 156 11.93 0.46 7.43
N PRO A 157 13.07 0.60 6.71
CA PRO A 157 13.20 1.60 5.63
C PRO A 157 12.36 1.31 4.40
N ALA A 158 11.90 0.06 4.19
CA ALA A 158 11.00 -0.26 3.08
C ALA A 158 9.53 0.05 3.39
N LEU A 159 9.13 0.17 4.66
CA LEU A 159 7.77 0.55 5.00
C LEU A 159 7.56 2.03 4.73
N VAL A 160 6.65 2.39 3.83
CA VAL A 160 6.38 3.78 3.46
C VAL A 160 5.01 4.29 3.88
N ALA A 161 4.05 3.39 4.13
CA ALA A 161 2.72 3.76 4.59
C ALA A 161 2.01 2.60 5.28
N TYR A 162 1.00 2.94 6.07
CA TYR A 162 0.04 2.01 6.65
C TYR A 162 -1.30 2.19 5.94
N ASP A 163 -1.83 1.12 5.35
CA ASP A 163 -3.22 1.06 4.91
C ASP A 163 -4.00 0.40 6.03
N ILE A 164 -4.72 1.23 6.79
CA ILE A 164 -5.21 0.80 8.11
C ILE A 164 -6.40 -0.15 8.06
N MET A 165 -7.12 -0.23 6.93
CA MET A 165 -8.21 -1.20 6.74
C MET A 165 -8.60 -1.30 5.28
N ASN A 166 -8.47 -2.50 4.69
CA ASN A 166 -9.02 -2.80 3.37
C ASN A 166 -10.55 -2.84 3.36
N GLU A 167 -11.15 -2.18 2.40
CA GLU A 167 -12.55 -2.28 1.99
C GLU A 167 -13.60 -2.35 3.13
N PRO A 168 -13.66 -1.34 4.01
CA PRO A 168 -14.76 -1.26 4.96
C PRO A 168 -16.11 -1.32 4.25
N HIS A 169 -17.04 -2.15 4.76
CA HIS A 169 -18.39 -2.22 4.23
C HIS A 169 -19.42 -2.53 5.31
N ASP A 170 -20.67 -2.11 5.08
CA ASP A 170 -21.78 -2.25 6.03
C ASP A 170 -21.45 -1.71 7.43
N ALA A 171 -20.64 -0.62 7.48
CA ALA A 171 -20.10 -0.04 8.72
C ALA A 171 -20.02 1.49 8.64
N VAL A 172 -21.00 2.16 8.02
CA VAL A 172 -20.98 3.61 7.76
C VAL A 172 -20.77 4.42 9.03
N GLU A 173 -21.40 4.01 10.14
CA GLU A 173 -21.29 4.69 11.41
C GLU A 173 -20.03 4.28 12.19
N GLN A 174 -19.66 3.00 12.12
CA GLN A 174 -18.54 2.44 12.89
C GLN A 174 -17.18 2.77 12.27
N TRP A 175 -17.09 2.82 10.93
CA TRP A 175 -15.82 2.99 10.26
C TRP A 175 -15.10 4.31 10.58
N PRO A 176 -15.74 5.48 10.55
CA PRO A 176 -15.04 6.73 10.92
C PRO A 176 -14.49 6.70 12.34
N ILE A 177 -15.22 6.09 13.27
CA ILE A 177 -14.77 5.93 14.67
C ILE A 177 -13.58 4.99 14.75
N ALA A 178 -13.66 3.82 14.08
CA ALA A 178 -12.55 2.88 14.03
C ALA A 178 -11.31 3.50 13.37
N ALA A 179 -11.49 4.21 12.24
CA ALA A 179 -10.41 4.88 11.54
C ALA A 179 -9.67 5.88 12.44
N GLN A 180 -10.41 6.68 13.23
CA GLN A 180 -9.77 7.59 14.18
C GLN A 180 -8.98 6.84 15.25
N HIS A 181 -9.53 5.77 15.83
CA HIS A 181 -8.79 4.91 16.77
C HIS A 181 -7.53 4.30 16.14
N GLY A 182 -7.62 3.91 14.87
CA GLY A 182 -6.47 3.39 14.10
C GLY A 182 -5.39 4.43 13.86
N ILE A 183 -5.78 5.64 13.46
CA ILE A 183 -4.87 6.78 13.26
C ILE A 183 -4.15 7.11 14.57
N ASP A 184 -4.88 7.27 15.67
CA ASP A 184 -4.33 7.59 16.97
C ASP A 184 -3.35 6.52 17.44
N ALA A 185 -3.68 5.24 17.22
CA ALA A 185 -2.83 4.11 17.56
C ALA A 185 -1.50 4.12 16.77
N VAL A 186 -1.54 4.33 15.46
CA VAL A 186 -0.33 4.47 14.63
C VAL A 186 0.47 5.68 15.08
N ARG A 187 -0.16 6.84 15.28
CA ARG A 187 0.50 8.10 15.65
C ARG A 187 1.13 8.09 17.04
N SER A 188 0.65 7.24 17.92
CA SER A 188 1.30 7.02 19.24
C SER A 188 2.73 6.47 19.11
N VAL A 189 3.09 5.91 17.93
CA VAL A 189 4.39 5.30 17.64
C VAL A 189 5.09 6.01 16.47
N ASP A 190 4.42 6.09 15.33
CA ASP A 190 4.95 6.67 14.09
C ASP A 190 4.28 8.02 13.81
N ARG A 191 5.04 9.09 14.04
CA ARG A 191 4.52 10.45 14.02
C ARG A 191 4.51 11.11 12.64
N ALA A 192 4.99 10.44 11.60
CA ALA A 192 5.21 11.11 10.32
C ALA A 192 4.68 10.34 9.10
N ARG A 193 4.83 9.00 9.08
CA ARG A 193 4.57 8.20 7.88
C ARG A 193 3.12 8.33 7.40
N PRO A 194 2.86 8.34 6.08
CA PRO A 194 1.51 8.38 5.52
C PRO A 194 0.62 7.26 6.06
N ILE A 195 -0.64 7.60 6.32
CA ILE A 195 -1.70 6.66 6.64
C ILE A 195 -2.73 6.71 5.53
N LEU A 196 -2.98 5.55 4.90
CA LEU A 196 -4.04 5.40 3.92
C LEU A 196 -5.33 5.06 4.65
N VAL A 197 -6.40 5.76 4.25
CA VAL A 197 -7.75 5.58 4.78
C VAL A 197 -8.67 5.21 3.63
N GLU A 198 -9.14 3.99 3.63
CA GLU A 198 -10.12 3.52 2.66
C GLU A 198 -11.55 3.92 3.07
N GLY A 199 -12.49 3.81 2.12
CA GLY A 199 -13.87 4.22 2.33
C GLY A 199 -14.81 3.05 2.61
N ASN A 200 -15.88 3.31 3.37
CA ASN A 200 -17.00 2.37 3.46
C ASN A 200 -17.66 2.18 2.09
N GLY A 201 -18.33 1.05 1.88
CA GLY A 201 -18.88 0.67 0.59
C GLY A 201 -17.84 0.02 -0.34
N TRP A 202 -16.98 -0.85 0.25
CA TRP A 202 -15.91 -1.58 -0.43
C TRP A 202 -14.88 -0.63 -1.09
N SER A 203 -14.60 0.48 -0.44
CA SER A 203 -13.72 1.53 -0.96
C SER A 203 -14.04 2.02 -2.38
N SER A 204 -15.26 1.79 -2.86
CA SER A 204 -15.66 2.08 -4.23
C SER A 204 -15.51 3.57 -4.55
N SER A 205 -14.67 3.89 -5.54
CA SER A 205 -14.48 5.26 -6.03
C SER A 205 -15.77 5.90 -6.52
N TYR A 206 -16.66 5.09 -7.14
CA TYR A 206 -17.96 5.53 -7.66
C TYR A 206 -18.95 5.86 -6.54
N LEU A 207 -18.96 5.06 -5.47
CA LEU A 207 -19.86 5.23 -4.34
C LEU A 207 -19.26 6.11 -3.22
N TRP A 208 -18.05 6.62 -3.40
CA TRP A 208 -17.29 7.34 -2.38
C TRP A 208 -18.08 8.49 -1.72
N PRO A 209 -18.69 9.43 -2.46
CA PRO A 209 -19.42 10.53 -1.84
C PRO A 209 -20.64 10.08 -1.02
N ARG A 210 -21.23 8.94 -1.37
CA ARG A 210 -22.44 8.43 -0.71
C ARG A 210 -22.19 7.97 0.72
N TYR A 211 -20.99 7.43 1.02
CA TYR A 211 -20.76 6.73 2.29
C TYR A 211 -19.69 7.36 3.16
N ASN A 212 -18.90 8.31 2.66
CA ASN A 212 -17.64 8.68 3.27
C ASN A 212 -17.53 10.14 3.74
N ALA A 213 -18.66 10.87 3.86
CA ALA A 213 -18.66 12.25 4.32
C ALA A 213 -18.02 12.42 5.71
N LYS A 214 -18.28 11.48 6.63
CA LYS A 214 -17.73 11.51 8.00
C LYS A 214 -16.22 11.31 8.06
N LEU A 215 -15.56 10.79 7.00
CA LEU A 215 -14.11 10.67 6.96
C LEU A 215 -13.41 12.05 6.91
N LEU A 216 -14.11 13.10 6.57
CA LEU A 216 -13.60 14.48 6.64
C LEU A 216 -13.36 14.98 8.07
N GLU A 217 -13.99 14.35 9.05
CA GLU A 217 -13.87 14.68 10.47
C GLU A 217 -12.61 14.09 11.12
N LEU A 218 -11.94 13.16 10.43
CA LEU A 218 -10.73 12.51 10.92
C LEU A 218 -9.62 13.52 11.21
N LYS A 219 -8.95 13.33 12.33
CA LYS A 219 -7.83 14.16 12.79
C LYS A 219 -6.54 13.37 12.71
N ASP A 220 -5.53 13.97 12.11
CA ASP A 220 -4.18 13.45 12.10
C ASP A 220 -3.20 14.56 12.49
N PRO A 221 -2.50 14.46 13.62
CA PRO A 221 -1.54 15.49 14.04
C PRO A 221 -0.35 15.66 13.08
N ALA A 222 -0.10 14.69 12.20
CA ALA A 222 0.93 14.77 11.16
C ALA A 222 0.43 15.43 9.86
N ASP A 223 -0.89 15.65 9.72
CA ASP A 223 -1.55 16.09 8.49
C ASP A 223 -1.11 15.23 7.27
N ASN A 224 -1.03 13.90 7.47
CA ASN A 224 -0.49 12.99 6.48
C ASN A 224 -1.43 11.81 6.17
N LEU A 225 -2.74 12.10 6.05
CA LEU A 225 -3.73 11.14 5.55
C LEU A 225 -3.78 11.17 4.02
N ILE A 226 -3.95 10.00 3.44
CA ILE A 226 -4.21 9.78 2.02
C ILE A 226 -5.48 8.94 1.91
N PHE A 227 -6.48 9.43 1.18
CA PHE A 227 -7.70 8.66 0.95
C PHE A 227 -7.48 7.67 -0.19
N SER A 228 -7.87 6.42 0.04
CA SER A 228 -7.60 5.32 -0.89
C SER A 228 -8.91 4.69 -1.34
N ALA A 229 -9.14 4.65 -2.66
CA ALA A 229 -10.33 4.05 -3.26
C ALA A 229 -9.96 2.88 -4.17
N HIS A 230 -10.94 2.04 -4.46
CA HIS A 230 -10.84 0.92 -5.42
C HIS A 230 -11.69 1.18 -6.66
N VAL A 231 -11.22 0.72 -7.82
CA VAL A 231 -11.95 0.90 -9.08
C VAL A 231 -11.89 -0.35 -9.96
N TYR A 232 -13.00 -1.06 -10.07
CA TYR A 232 -13.19 -2.16 -10.99
C TYR A 232 -14.26 -1.80 -12.06
N PHE A 233 -14.22 -2.45 -13.24
CA PHE A 233 -14.95 -2.00 -14.43
C PHE A 233 -16.17 -2.87 -14.78
N ASP A 234 -16.29 -4.05 -14.17
CA ASP A 234 -17.44 -4.92 -14.30
C ASP A 234 -18.72 -4.29 -13.74
N ASN A 235 -19.91 -4.80 -14.11
CA ASN A 235 -21.18 -4.11 -13.88
C ASN A 235 -21.43 -3.69 -12.43
N ASP A 236 -21.09 -4.54 -11.46
CA ASP A 236 -21.25 -4.25 -10.04
C ASP A 236 -20.02 -3.62 -9.38
N GLY A 237 -18.91 -3.49 -10.11
CA GLY A 237 -17.66 -2.95 -9.59
C GLY A 237 -16.92 -3.88 -8.63
N GLY A 238 -17.28 -5.15 -8.60
CA GLY A 238 -16.75 -6.15 -7.67
C GLY A 238 -15.54 -6.93 -8.17
N GLY A 239 -15.02 -6.63 -9.36
CA GLY A 239 -13.83 -7.28 -9.93
C GLY A 239 -14.03 -8.72 -10.41
N LYS A 240 -15.29 -9.18 -10.60
CA LYS A 240 -15.61 -10.55 -11.04
C LYS A 240 -15.55 -10.75 -12.54
N TYR A 241 -15.84 -9.73 -13.32
CA TYR A 241 -15.74 -9.69 -14.79
C TYR A 241 -16.44 -10.85 -15.50
N LEU A 242 -17.75 -10.97 -15.30
CA LEU A 242 -18.55 -11.97 -15.96
C LEU A 242 -18.73 -11.63 -17.45
N LYS A 243 -18.94 -12.63 -18.31
CA LYS A 243 -19.13 -12.41 -19.77
C LYS A 243 -20.23 -11.40 -20.12
N LYS A 244 -21.32 -11.34 -19.34
CA LYS A 244 -22.41 -10.38 -19.51
C LYS A 244 -21.97 -8.91 -19.41
N ASP A 245 -20.86 -8.63 -18.72
CA ASP A 245 -20.36 -7.27 -18.53
C ASP A 245 -19.85 -6.63 -19.84
N LEU A 246 -19.60 -7.45 -20.86
CA LEU A 246 -19.20 -7.00 -22.19
C LEU A 246 -20.36 -6.75 -23.16
N THR A 247 -21.60 -7.02 -22.75
CA THR A 247 -22.78 -6.88 -23.64
C THR A 247 -23.06 -5.41 -23.98
N ALA A 248 -22.87 -4.52 -23.01
CA ALA A 248 -22.99 -3.06 -23.18
C ALA A 248 -21.73 -2.38 -22.67
N PHE A 249 -20.60 -2.72 -23.30
CA PHE A 249 -19.29 -2.24 -22.85
C PHE A 249 -19.11 -0.73 -23.10
N ASP A 250 -18.74 -0.02 -22.03
CA ASP A 250 -18.35 1.37 -22.09
C ASP A 250 -16.82 1.49 -21.91
N PRO A 251 -16.08 1.99 -22.91
CA PRO A 251 -14.63 2.12 -22.84
C PRO A 251 -14.15 3.14 -21.79
N ASP A 252 -15.03 4.04 -21.35
CA ASP A 252 -14.73 5.06 -20.33
C ASP A 252 -15.28 4.69 -18.93
N VAL A 253 -15.71 3.46 -18.73
CA VAL A 253 -16.27 2.99 -17.46
C VAL A 253 -15.34 3.26 -16.26
N GLY A 254 -14.03 3.04 -16.44
CA GLY A 254 -13.06 3.29 -15.38
C GLY A 254 -12.98 4.77 -15.02
N ILE A 255 -12.93 5.65 -16.01
CA ILE A 255 -12.93 7.11 -15.81
C ILE A 255 -14.22 7.55 -15.12
N ARG A 256 -15.38 7.16 -15.64
CA ARG A 256 -16.68 7.54 -15.08
C ARG A 256 -16.83 7.11 -13.62
N ARG A 257 -16.31 5.93 -13.26
CA ARG A 257 -16.32 5.46 -11.86
C ARG A 257 -15.30 6.15 -10.97
N LEU A 258 -14.23 6.65 -11.53
CA LEU A 258 -13.20 7.38 -10.81
C LEU A 258 -13.60 8.83 -10.47
N GLU A 259 -14.36 9.50 -11.39
CA GLU A 259 -14.67 10.92 -11.28
C GLU A 259 -15.34 11.34 -9.96
N PRO A 260 -16.31 10.60 -9.36
CA PRO A 260 -16.87 10.97 -8.07
C PRO A 260 -15.83 11.08 -6.96
N PHE A 261 -14.82 10.19 -6.95
CA PHE A 261 -13.74 10.23 -5.99
C PHE A 261 -12.79 11.42 -6.22
N ILE A 262 -12.37 11.65 -7.47
CA ILE A 262 -11.52 12.80 -7.81
C ILE A 262 -12.23 14.12 -7.45
N THR A 263 -13.51 14.23 -7.80
CA THR A 263 -14.31 15.42 -7.48
C THR A 263 -14.36 15.67 -5.98
N TRP A 264 -14.61 14.61 -5.20
CA TRP A 264 -14.61 14.69 -3.74
C TRP A 264 -13.26 15.12 -3.18
N LEU A 265 -12.16 14.55 -3.67
CA LEU A 265 -10.81 14.95 -3.25
C LEU A 265 -10.52 16.42 -3.53
N LYS A 266 -10.85 16.91 -4.74
CA LYS A 266 -10.66 18.31 -5.14
C LYS A 266 -11.49 19.27 -4.29
N GLN A 267 -12.76 18.94 -4.07
CA GLN A 267 -13.67 19.76 -3.26
C GLN A 267 -13.18 19.94 -1.82
N HIS A 268 -12.49 18.95 -1.28
CA HIS A 268 -12.05 18.94 0.12
C HIS A 268 -10.53 19.11 0.31
N GLY A 269 -9.79 19.37 -0.78
CA GLY A 269 -8.33 19.56 -0.72
C GLY A 269 -7.61 18.32 -0.16
N LYS A 270 -8.06 17.11 -0.54
CA LYS A 270 -7.50 15.85 -0.03
C LYS A 270 -6.63 15.14 -1.06
N ARG A 271 -5.63 14.40 -0.59
CA ARG A 271 -4.75 13.57 -1.43
C ARG A 271 -5.38 12.21 -1.67
N GLY A 272 -5.21 11.68 -2.88
CA GLY A 272 -5.82 10.44 -3.34
C GLY A 272 -4.83 9.34 -3.68
N HIS A 273 -5.32 8.12 -3.59
CA HIS A 273 -4.65 6.88 -3.97
C HIS A 273 -5.69 5.89 -4.50
N ILE A 274 -5.32 5.03 -5.43
CA ILE A 274 -6.14 3.88 -5.85
C ILE A 274 -5.48 2.61 -5.30
N GLY A 275 -6.06 2.05 -4.24
CA GLY A 275 -5.55 0.86 -3.56
C GLY A 275 -5.65 -0.40 -4.41
N GLU A 276 -6.72 -0.47 -5.24
CA GLU A 276 -6.93 -1.58 -6.15
C GLU A 276 -7.59 -1.15 -7.46
N PHE A 277 -7.07 -1.70 -8.54
CA PHE A 277 -7.71 -1.77 -9.85
C PHE A 277 -7.15 -2.98 -10.59
N GLY A 278 -7.92 -3.55 -11.49
CA GLY A 278 -7.44 -4.68 -12.29
C GLY A 278 -8.44 -5.04 -13.36
N VAL A 279 -7.95 -5.68 -14.43
CA VAL A 279 -8.79 -6.14 -15.53
C VAL A 279 -8.38 -7.54 -15.97
N PRO A 280 -9.29 -8.35 -16.50
CA PRO A 280 -8.96 -9.67 -17.03
C PRO A 280 -8.15 -9.54 -18.35
N ASP A 281 -7.41 -10.59 -18.67
CA ASP A 281 -6.54 -10.69 -19.84
C ASP A 281 -7.22 -11.25 -21.10
N ASN A 282 -8.47 -11.67 -20.98
CA ASN A 282 -9.19 -12.45 -22.00
C ASN A 282 -9.96 -11.62 -23.04
N ASP A 283 -10.02 -10.29 -22.89
CA ASP A 283 -10.67 -9.40 -23.84
C ASP A 283 -9.93 -8.06 -23.94
N PRO A 284 -9.51 -7.64 -25.15
CA PRO A 284 -8.74 -6.41 -25.35
C PRO A 284 -9.50 -5.12 -24.99
N ARG A 285 -10.83 -5.15 -24.92
CA ARG A 285 -11.62 -3.99 -24.51
C ARG A 285 -11.31 -3.57 -23.08
N TRP A 286 -11.12 -4.53 -22.18
CA TRP A 286 -10.72 -4.26 -20.80
C TRP A 286 -9.34 -3.56 -20.71
N LEU A 287 -8.39 -4.00 -21.56
CA LEU A 287 -7.07 -3.38 -21.62
C LEU A 287 -7.14 -1.94 -22.11
N ALA A 288 -7.99 -1.64 -23.08
CA ALA A 288 -8.23 -0.29 -23.58
C ALA A 288 -8.87 0.61 -22.50
N ALA A 289 -9.85 0.11 -21.76
CA ALA A 289 -10.44 0.84 -20.65
C ALA A 289 -9.44 1.13 -19.52
N MET A 290 -8.58 0.15 -19.21
CA MET A 290 -7.48 0.33 -18.24
C MET A 290 -6.48 1.39 -18.69
N ASP A 291 -6.10 1.41 -19.96
CA ASP A 291 -5.19 2.44 -20.52
C ASP A 291 -5.77 3.87 -20.33
N ARG A 292 -7.07 4.04 -20.60
CA ARG A 292 -7.77 5.32 -20.38
C ARG A 292 -7.82 5.73 -18.89
N LEU A 293 -8.11 4.78 -17.99
CA LEU A 293 -8.06 5.04 -16.55
C LEU A 293 -6.67 5.53 -16.12
N LEU A 294 -5.62 4.82 -16.54
CA LEU A 294 -4.24 5.15 -16.15
C LEU A 294 -3.78 6.50 -16.70
N ALA A 295 -4.19 6.85 -17.93
CA ALA A 295 -3.94 8.18 -18.47
C ALA A 295 -4.61 9.28 -17.64
N ARG A 296 -5.85 9.04 -17.16
CA ARG A 296 -6.57 9.95 -16.27
C ARG A 296 -5.90 10.10 -14.92
N LEU A 297 -5.48 8.99 -14.28
CA LEU A 297 -4.77 9.00 -13.01
C LEU A 297 -3.40 9.71 -13.10
N ARG A 298 -2.65 9.50 -14.19
CA ARG A 298 -1.39 10.21 -14.44
C ARG A 298 -1.60 11.72 -14.48
N LYS A 299 -2.64 12.18 -15.17
CA LYS A 299 -2.97 13.63 -15.25
C LYS A 299 -3.26 14.22 -13.88
N GLU A 300 -3.85 13.45 -12.99
CA GLU A 300 -4.20 13.89 -11.63
C GLU A 300 -3.09 13.61 -10.60
N CYS A 301 -2.01 12.94 -10.96
CA CYS A 301 -0.96 12.52 -10.01
C CYS A 301 -1.49 11.64 -8.86
N ILE A 302 -2.39 10.74 -9.18
CA ILE A 302 -2.95 9.77 -8.22
C ILE A 302 -2.31 8.40 -8.47
N PRO A 303 -1.47 7.87 -7.57
CA PRO A 303 -0.88 6.53 -7.67
C PRO A 303 -1.94 5.44 -7.61
N ALA A 304 -1.65 4.31 -8.25
CA ALA A 304 -2.58 3.18 -8.31
C ALA A 304 -1.87 1.83 -8.20
N MET A 305 -2.46 0.91 -7.42
CA MET A 305 -1.93 -0.43 -7.16
C MET A 305 -2.74 -1.47 -7.95
N TYR A 306 -2.09 -2.13 -8.92
CA TYR A 306 -2.74 -3.14 -9.73
C TYR A 306 -3.05 -4.40 -8.92
N TRP A 307 -4.28 -4.94 -9.02
CA TRP A 307 -4.69 -6.22 -8.44
C TRP A 307 -4.65 -7.32 -9.50
N ALA A 308 -3.74 -8.35 -9.47
CA ALA A 308 -2.79 -8.53 -8.42
C ALA A 308 -1.55 -9.26 -8.95
N ALA A 309 -0.49 -9.18 -8.19
CA ALA A 309 0.74 -9.94 -8.37
C ALA A 309 1.01 -10.82 -7.14
N GLY A 310 2.06 -11.63 -7.19
CA GLY A 310 2.47 -12.51 -6.10
C GLY A 310 2.23 -13.98 -6.41
N PRO A 311 2.50 -14.88 -5.45
CA PRO A 311 2.48 -16.32 -5.67
C PRO A 311 1.06 -16.91 -5.78
N ASN A 312 0.96 -18.05 -6.45
CA ASN A 312 -0.17 -18.98 -6.40
C ASN A 312 -1.54 -18.48 -6.87
N TRP A 313 -1.56 -17.50 -7.77
CA TRP A 313 -2.80 -17.04 -8.39
C TRP A 313 -3.39 -18.00 -9.43
N GLY A 314 -2.59 -18.96 -9.95
CA GLY A 314 -3.04 -19.88 -11.00
C GLY A 314 -3.57 -19.15 -12.24
N ASP A 315 -4.75 -19.58 -12.70
CA ASP A 315 -5.40 -19.01 -13.89
C ASP A 315 -6.30 -17.79 -13.61
N TYR A 316 -6.15 -17.17 -12.43
CA TYR A 316 -6.92 -15.97 -12.10
C TYR A 316 -6.73 -14.87 -13.16
N PRO A 317 -7.79 -14.41 -13.84
CA PRO A 317 -7.66 -13.56 -15.02
C PRO A 317 -7.06 -12.18 -14.76
N LEU A 318 -7.15 -11.68 -13.53
CA LEU A 318 -6.57 -10.40 -13.15
C LEU A 318 -5.10 -10.54 -12.69
N ALA A 319 -4.62 -11.75 -12.44
CA ALA A 319 -3.22 -11.94 -12.05
C ALA A 319 -2.27 -11.45 -13.14
N ILE A 320 -1.16 -10.83 -12.72
CA ILE A 320 -0.18 -10.26 -13.68
C ILE A 320 1.13 -11.09 -13.72
N GLU A 321 1.26 -12.09 -12.86
CA GLU A 321 2.44 -12.96 -12.87
C GLU A 321 2.58 -13.67 -14.23
N PRO A 322 3.80 -13.74 -14.79
CA PRO A 322 4.02 -14.40 -16.06
C PRO A 322 3.60 -15.88 -16.03
N VAL A 323 2.97 -16.34 -17.10
CA VAL A 323 2.63 -17.75 -17.31
C VAL A 323 3.63 -18.34 -18.30
N ASN A 324 4.30 -19.43 -17.92
CA ASN A 324 5.36 -20.07 -18.72
C ASN A 324 6.43 -19.08 -19.22
N GLY A 325 6.81 -18.12 -18.36
CA GLY A 325 7.80 -17.10 -18.68
C GLY A 325 7.29 -15.96 -19.58
N LYS A 326 6.06 -16.01 -20.07
CA LYS A 326 5.47 -14.96 -20.91
C LYS A 326 4.68 -13.97 -20.06
N PRO A 327 4.92 -12.65 -20.23
CA PRO A 327 4.11 -11.62 -19.58
C PRO A 327 2.63 -11.76 -19.95
N ARG A 328 1.75 -11.48 -18.98
CA ARG A 328 0.32 -11.37 -19.27
C ARG A 328 -0.01 -10.08 -20.06
N PRO A 329 -1.10 -10.05 -20.83
CA PRO A 329 -1.46 -8.90 -21.70
C PRO A 329 -1.57 -7.56 -20.96
N GLN A 330 -2.01 -7.56 -19.72
CA GLN A 330 -2.13 -6.34 -18.89
C GLN A 330 -0.78 -5.61 -18.74
N TRP A 331 0.35 -6.35 -18.75
CA TRP A 331 1.66 -5.74 -18.61
C TRP A 331 1.99 -4.81 -19.78
N ALA A 332 1.53 -5.10 -20.98
CA ALA A 332 1.73 -4.24 -22.15
C ALA A 332 1.13 -2.83 -21.97
N VAL A 333 0.07 -2.72 -21.19
CA VAL A 333 -0.53 -1.42 -20.82
C VAL A 333 0.21 -0.80 -19.65
N LEU A 334 0.36 -1.53 -18.54
CA LEU A 334 0.94 -1.02 -17.30
C LEU A 334 2.36 -0.46 -17.49
N GLN A 335 3.21 -1.11 -18.30
CA GLN A 335 4.59 -0.67 -18.53
C GLN A 335 4.70 0.73 -19.14
N LYS A 336 3.66 1.23 -19.84
CA LYS A 336 3.62 2.60 -20.37
C LYS A 336 3.65 3.65 -19.26
N TYR A 337 3.17 3.24 -18.07
CA TYR A 337 2.91 4.10 -16.91
C TYR A 337 3.91 3.89 -15.76
N VAL A 338 4.81 2.91 -15.86
CA VAL A 338 5.86 2.66 -14.87
C VAL A 338 6.99 3.70 -14.92
N LYS A 339 7.12 4.43 -16.04
CA LYS A 339 8.12 5.50 -16.17
C LYS A 339 7.85 6.63 -15.18
N PRO A 340 8.90 7.32 -14.68
CA PRO A 340 8.73 8.49 -13.83
C PRO A 340 7.68 9.43 -14.41
N SER A 341 6.83 9.96 -13.55
CA SER A 341 5.85 10.98 -13.88
C SER A 341 6.40 12.35 -13.49
N ASP A 342 5.84 13.42 -14.07
CA ASP A 342 6.13 14.80 -13.68
C ASP A 342 5.42 15.19 -12.36
N CYS A 343 5.06 14.19 -11.56
CA CYS A 343 4.35 14.36 -10.30
C CYS A 343 5.35 14.55 -9.15
N GLU A 344 5.48 15.77 -8.67
CA GLU A 344 6.29 16.08 -7.49
C GLU A 344 5.58 15.75 -6.18
N THR A 345 4.24 15.81 -6.18
CA THR A 345 3.38 15.53 -5.03
C THR A 345 2.17 14.70 -5.43
N LEU A 346 1.53 14.08 -4.44
CA LEU A 346 0.26 13.38 -4.66
C LEU A 346 -0.86 14.36 -4.97
N GLY A 347 -1.66 13.97 -5.99
CA GLY A 347 -2.85 14.71 -6.39
C GLY A 347 -4.13 14.38 -5.63
N PRO A 348 -5.26 14.91 -6.15
CA PRO A 348 -5.44 15.43 -7.51
C PRO A 348 -4.89 16.86 -7.70
N ARG A 349 -4.56 17.14 -8.97
CA ARG A 349 -4.14 18.47 -9.45
C ARG A 349 -5.31 19.32 -9.89
#